data_c5a28bf76088777e9103ae3fbc7004c8
#
_entry.id   c5a28bf76088777e9103ae3fbc7004c8
#
_cell.length_a   1.000
_cell.length_b   1.000
_cell.length_c   1.000
_cell.angle_alpha   90.00
_cell.angle_beta   90.00
_cell.angle_gamma   90.00
#
_symmetry.space_group_name_H-M   'P 1'
#
loop_
_entity.id
_entity.type
_entity.pdbx_description
1 polymer ?
#
loop_
_entity_poly.entity_id
_entity_poly.type
_entity_poly.pdbx_seq_one_letter_code
_entity_poly.pdbx_strand_id
1 'polypeptide(L)'
;MITVRLPVSLRTTADDVLHVGDEVRSIADLIDLLDRQVPGFRDQFEQGGFNVAVNDELVIHGVHDHEVHPGDVVEIFPAIAGG
;
A
#
# COMPACT_ATOMS: atom_id res chain seq x y z
N MET A 1 -9.27 -10.25 -6.98
CA MET A 1 -9.26 -8.84 -6.59
C MET A 1 -8.50 -8.67 -5.29
N ILE A 2 -7.69 -7.66 -5.21
CA ILE A 2 -6.92 -7.36 -4.00
C ILE A 2 -7.59 -6.18 -3.32
N THR A 3 -7.78 -6.27 -2.01
CA THR A 3 -8.35 -5.20 -1.21
C THR A 3 -7.22 -4.42 -0.57
N VAL A 4 -7.22 -3.09 -0.76
CA VAL A 4 -6.20 -2.21 -0.20
C VAL A 4 -6.87 -1.25 0.76
N ARG A 5 -6.45 -1.28 2.03
CA ARG A 5 -6.94 -0.36 3.06
C ARG A 5 -6.00 0.83 3.15
N LEU A 6 -6.56 2.02 3.04
CA LEU A 6 -5.79 3.26 2.98
C LEU A 6 -5.99 4.10 4.24
N PRO A 7 -4.93 4.77 4.73
CA PRO A 7 -5.09 5.75 5.79
C PRO A 7 -5.82 6.98 5.26
N VAL A 8 -6.36 7.78 6.18
CA VAL A 8 -7.14 8.98 5.81
C VAL A 8 -6.36 9.88 4.86
N SER A 9 -5.06 10.03 5.08
CA SER A 9 -4.23 10.94 4.28
C SER A 9 -4.10 10.53 2.82
N LEU A 10 -4.41 9.28 2.48
CA LEU A 10 -4.30 8.78 1.11
C LEU A 10 -5.64 8.59 0.42
N ARG A 11 -6.73 8.87 1.09
CA ARG A 11 -8.06 8.68 0.51
C ARG A 11 -8.35 9.80 -0.48
N THR A 12 -8.68 9.41 -1.70
CA THR A 12 -9.08 10.36 -2.73
C THR A 12 -10.59 10.47 -2.83
N THR A 13 -11.31 9.56 -2.16
CA THR A 13 -12.78 9.56 -2.06
C THR A 13 -13.15 9.34 -0.60
N ALA A 14 -14.44 9.20 -0.32
CA ALA A 14 -14.90 8.89 1.04
C ALA A 14 -14.58 7.47 1.46
N ASP A 15 -14.18 6.62 0.53
CA ASP A 15 -13.90 5.21 0.82
C ASP A 15 -12.51 5.03 1.41
N ASP A 16 -12.41 4.18 2.42
CA ASP A 16 -11.14 3.80 3.03
C ASP A 16 -10.54 2.54 2.40
N VAL A 17 -11.21 1.97 1.42
CA VAL A 17 -10.82 0.73 0.77
C VAL A 17 -10.76 0.94 -0.73
N LEU A 18 -9.66 0.48 -1.33
CA LEU A 18 -9.49 0.46 -2.78
C LEU A 18 -9.42 -1.00 -3.22
N HIS A 19 -10.15 -1.34 -4.28
CA HIS A 19 -10.07 -2.65 -4.89
C HIS A 19 -9.24 -2.57 -6.15
N VAL A 20 -8.22 -3.43 -6.26
CA VAL A 20 -7.33 -3.43 -7.42
C VAL A 20 -7.39 -4.78 -8.12
N GLY A 21 -7.13 -4.76 -9.40
CA GLY A 21 -7.23 -5.95 -10.24
C GLY A 21 -5.95 -6.76 -10.28
N ASP A 22 -5.94 -7.74 -11.19
CA ASP A 22 -4.87 -8.74 -11.29
C ASP A 22 -3.58 -8.18 -11.87
N GLU A 23 -3.57 -6.95 -12.37
CA GLU A 23 -2.37 -6.29 -12.85
C GLU A 23 -1.41 -5.95 -11.70
N VAL A 24 -1.90 -5.90 -10.48
CA VAL A 24 -1.07 -5.69 -9.29
C VAL A 24 -0.65 -7.05 -8.77
N ARG A 25 0.64 -7.36 -8.87
CA ARG A 25 1.21 -8.65 -8.49
C ARG A 25 2.25 -8.54 -7.39
N SER A 26 2.64 -7.31 -7.07
CA SER A 26 3.63 -7.05 -6.03
C SER A 26 3.32 -5.73 -5.34
N ILE A 27 3.96 -5.50 -4.22
CA ILE A 27 3.83 -4.21 -3.54
C ILE A 27 4.39 -3.09 -4.43
N ALA A 28 5.43 -3.36 -5.22
CA ALA A 28 5.94 -2.36 -6.17
C ALA A 28 4.86 -1.93 -7.16
N ASP A 29 4.09 -2.87 -7.70
CA ASP A 29 2.99 -2.55 -8.60
C ASP A 29 1.93 -1.69 -7.90
N LEU A 30 1.64 -2.01 -6.65
CA LEU A 30 0.67 -1.27 -5.87
C LEU A 30 1.16 0.17 -5.61
N ILE A 31 2.44 0.33 -5.28
CA ILE A 31 3.02 1.66 -5.07
C ILE A 31 2.91 2.49 -6.34
N ASP A 32 3.19 1.90 -7.51
CA ASP A 32 3.06 2.60 -8.78
C ASP A 32 1.63 3.07 -9.00
N LEU A 33 0.66 2.21 -8.72
CA LEU A 33 -0.74 2.56 -8.89
C LEU A 33 -1.15 3.69 -7.92
N LEU A 34 -0.74 3.59 -6.67
CA LEU A 34 -1.07 4.60 -5.67
C LEU A 34 -0.39 5.94 -5.98
N ASP A 35 0.84 5.91 -6.50
CA ASP A 35 1.53 7.13 -6.87
C ASP A 35 0.82 7.87 -8.00
N ARG A 36 0.18 7.13 -8.90
CA ARG A 36 -0.62 7.75 -9.96
C ARG A 36 -1.88 8.41 -9.42
N GLN A 37 -2.48 7.83 -8.38
CA GLN A 37 -3.70 8.38 -7.78
C GLN A 37 -3.40 9.48 -6.77
N VAL A 38 -2.31 9.35 -6.05
CA VAL A 38 -1.86 10.32 -5.06
C VAL A 38 -0.41 10.68 -5.39
N PRO A 39 -0.19 11.68 -6.24
CA PRO A 39 1.17 12.06 -6.64
C PRO A 39 2.04 12.36 -5.42
N GLY A 40 3.24 11.79 -5.42
CA GLY A 40 4.17 11.94 -4.32
C GLY A 40 4.11 10.79 -3.31
N PHE A 41 3.18 9.87 -3.46
CA PHE A 41 3.09 8.74 -2.54
C PHE A 41 4.37 7.91 -2.54
N ARG A 42 4.92 7.60 -3.74
CA ARG A 42 6.15 6.81 -3.83
C ARG A 42 7.27 7.45 -3.05
N ASP A 43 7.46 8.74 -3.19
CA ASP A 43 8.53 9.45 -2.49
C ASP A 43 8.36 9.35 -0.97
N GLN A 44 7.14 9.53 -0.49
CA GLN A 44 6.86 9.41 0.95
C GLN A 44 7.10 7.99 1.44
N PHE A 45 6.72 7.00 0.65
CA PHE A 45 6.95 5.60 0.98
C PHE A 45 8.46 5.29 1.04
N GLU A 46 9.21 5.74 0.04
CA GLU A 46 10.66 5.53 -0.01
C GLU A 46 11.38 6.17 1.17
N GLN A 47 10.84 7.27 1.67
CA GLN A 47 11.41 7.96 2.84
C GLN A 47 10.97 7.36 4.16
N GLY A 48 10.24 6.25 4.14
CA GLY A 48 9.81 5.57 5.34
C GLY A 48 8.55 6.15 5.97
N GLY A 49 7.76 6.90 5.21
CA GLY A 49 6.54 7.51 5.72
C GLY A 49 5.37 6.56 5.92
N PHE A 50 5.45 5.37 5.34
CA PHE A 50 4.36 4.39 5.43
C PHE A 50 4.90 3.00 5.68
N ASN A 51 4.09 2.18 6.34
CA ASN A 51 4.31 0.75 6.48
C ASN A 51 3.23 -0.02 5.73
N VAL A 52 3.51 -1.28 5.43
CA VAL A 52 2.60 -2.15 4.70
C VAL A 52 2.43 -3.46 5.47
N ALA A 53 1.20 -3.90 5.61
CA ALA A 53 0.88 -5.23 6.10
C ALA A 53 0.09 -5.97 5.03
N VAL A 54 0.39 -7.25 4.84
CA VAL A 54 -0.35 -8.12 3.92
C VAL A 54 -0.96 -9.24 4.73
N ASN A 55 -2.28 -9.34 4.69
CA ASN A 55 -3.02 -10.33 5.48
C ASN A 55 -2.63 -10.29 6.96
N ASP A 56 -2.56 -9.08 7.52
CA ASP A 56 -2.23 -8.81 8.93
C ASP A 56 -0.77 -9.10 9.30
N GLU A 57 0.08 -9.36 8.33
CA GLU A 57 1.52 -9.52 8.56
C GLU A 57 2.28 -8.29 8.08
N LEU A 58 3.03 -7.67 8.98
CA LEU A 58 3.86 -6.52 8.64
C LEU A 58 5.00 -6.96 7.73
N VAL A 59 5.14 -6.28 6.58
CA VAL A 59 6.23 -6.55 5.65
C VAL A 59 7.36 -5.58 5.94
N ILE A 60 8.49 -6.09 6.43
CA ILE A 60 9.63 -5.28 6.86
C ILE A 60 10.77 -5.34 5.86
N HIS A 61 11.01 -6.49 5.26
CA HIS A 61 12.11 -6.71 4.34
C HIS A 61 11.59 -7.05 2.96
N GLY A 62 12.30 -6.58 1.92
CA GLY A 62 11.92 -6.89 0.55
C GLY A 62 10.53 -6.41 0.19
N VAL A 63 10.13 -5.26 0.71
CA VAL A 63 8.74 -4.79 0.59
C VAL A 63 8.32 -4.67 -0.87
N HIS A 64 9.16 -4.07 -1.72
CA HIS A 64 8.82 -3.86 -3.13
C HIS A 64 8.61 -5.18 -3.86
N ASP A 65 9.39 -6.19 -3.52
CA ASP A 65 9.34 -7.49 -4.20
C ASP A 65 8.34 -8.44 -3.57
N HIS A 66 7.67 -8.03 -2.50
CA HIS A 66 6.68 -8.87 -1.85
C HIS A 66 5.50 -9.11 -2.79
N GLU A 67 5.20 -10.38 -3.06
CA GLU A 67 4.12 -10.76 -3.95
C GLU A 67 2.76 -10.58 -3.29
N VAL A 68 1.78 -10.13 -4.09
CA VAL A 68 0.39 -10.09 -3.66
C VAL A 68 -0.43 -10.94 -4.63
N HIS A 69 -1.49 -11.54 -4.11
CA HIS A 69 -2.30 -12.51 -4.85
C HIS A 69 -3.78 -12.14 -4.74
N PRO A 70 -4.60 -12.60 -5.68
CA PRO A 70 -6.05 -12.37 -5.59
C PRO A 70 -6.59 -12.84 -4.24
N GLY A 71 -7.40 -12.01 -3.62
CA GLY A 71 -7.97 -12.28 -2.31
C GLY A 71 -7.15 -11.72 -1.15
N ASP A 72 -5.94 -11.25 -1.39
CA ASP A 72 -5.13 -10.65 -0.33
C ASP A 72 -5.72 -9.32 0.13
N VAL A 73 -5.48 -9.00 1.40
CA VAL A 73 -5.82 -7.72 1.99
C VAL A 73 -4.51 -7.01 2.35
N VAL A 74 -4.27 -5.88 1.68
CA VAL A 74 -3.08 -5.07 1.92
C VAL A 74 -3.50 -3.84 2.70
N GLU A 75 -2.79 -3.57 3.78
CA GLU A 75 -3.06 -2.38 4.59
C GLU A 75 -1.86 -1.46 4.54
N ILE A 76 -2.11 -0.18 4.22
CA ILE A 76 -1.08 0.86 4.22
C ILE A 76 -1.39 1.81 5.36
N PHE A 77 -0.42 2.06 6.20
CA PHE A 77 -0.61 2.93 7.36
C PHE A 77 0.62 3.77 7.60
N PRO A 78 0.45 4.97 8.20
CA PRO A 78 1.58 5.85 8.45
C PRO A 78 2.57 5.21 9.40
N ALA A 79 3.86 5.39 9.11
CA ALA A 79 4.90 4.98 10.03
C ALA A 79 4.91 5.93 11.23
N ILE A 80 5.06 5.36 12.43
CA ILE A 80 5.13 6.16 13.65
C ILE A 80 6.58 6.57 13.86
N ALA A 81 6.83 7.88 13.76
CA ALA A 81 8.18 8.40 13.93
C ALA A 81 8.61 8.30 15.39
N GLY A 82 9.87 7.98 15.59
CA GLY A 82 10.46 7.94 16.90
C GLY A 82 10.07 6.72 17.72
N GLY A 83 9.41 5.79 17.06
CA GLY A 83 9.06 4.53 17.71
C GLY A 83 10.28 3.72 18.09
#